data_6bf8c28747115a8fbff76a2f008ee27e
#
_entry.id   6bf8c28747115a8fbff76a2f008ee27e
#
_cell.length_a   1.000
_cell.length_b   1.000
_cell.length_c   1.000
_cell.angle_alpha   90.00
_cell.angle_beta   90.00
_cell.angle_gamma   90.00
#
_symmetry.space_group_name_H-M   'P 1'
#
loop_
_entity.id
_entity.type
_entity.pdbx_description
1 polymer ?
#
loop_
_entity_poly.entity_id
_entity_poly.type
_entity_poly.pdbx_seq_one_letter_code
_entity_poly.pdbx_strand_id
1 'polypeptide(L)'
;MSKKLLELLDSRQEDYGDPKDNFTAIGRMWGALLKIEDIPDWQVALMMDAFKSVRCFANPLKDDSWDDKSGYIHHARDLRPERDGE
;
A
#
# COMPACT_ATOMS: atom_id res chain seq x y z
N MET A 1 -10.14 -12.56 2.71
CA MET A 1 -10.27 -11.32 1.92
C MET A 1 -11.62 -11.32 1.22
N SER A 2 -12.30 -10.19 1.16
CA SER A 2 -13.61 -10.10 0.53
C SER A 2 -13.50 -10.18 -1.00
N LYS A 3 -14.55 -10.66 -1.66
CA LYS A 3 -14.63 -10.70 -3.12
C LYS A 3 -14.49 -9.30 -3.72
N LYS A 4 -15.12 -8.30 -3.11
CA LYS A 4 -15.03 -6.90 -3.56
C LYS A 4 -13.58 -6.39 -3.51
N LEU A 5 -12.83 -6.73 -2.46
CA LEU A 5 -11.43 -6.33 -2.35
C LEU A 5 -10.58 -7.00 -3.43
N LEU A 6 -10.80 -8.29 -3.69
CA LEU A 6 -10.08 -9.00 -4.76
C LEU A 6 -10.32 -8.37 -6.13
N GLU A 7 -11.57 -8.03 -6.44
CA GLU A 7 -11.92 -7.35 -7.69
C GLU A 7 -11.23 -5.99 -7.81
N LEU A 8 -11.21 -5.22 -6.72
CA LEU A 8 -10.55 -3.92 -6.69
C LEU A 8 -9.04 -4.05 -6.93
N LEU A 9 -8.38 -5.01 -6.28
CA LEU A 9 -6.95 -5.23 -6.45
C LEU A 9 -6.61 -5.64 -7.88
N ASP A 10 -7.40 -6.51 -8.49
CA ASP A 10 -7.20 -6.92 -9.89
C ASP A 10 -7.34 -5.73 -10.84
N SER A 11 -8.36 -4.91 -10.65
CA SER A 11 -8.60 -3.71 -11.46
C SER A 11 -7.43 -2.73 -11.36
N ARG A 12 -6.92 -2.50 -10.16
CA ARG A 12 -5.77 -1.59 -9.95
C ARG A 12 -4.50 -2.13 -10.58
N GLN A 13 -4.29 -3.44 -10.54
CA GLN A 13 -3.11 -4.06 -11.16
C GLN A 13 -3.15 -3.90 -12.69
N GLU A 14 -4.30 -4.02 -13.31
CA GLU A 14 -4.46 -3.76 -14.75
C GLU A 14 -4.09 -2.31 -15.11
N ASP A 15 -4.53 -1.34 -14.31
CA ASP A 15 -4.32 0.08 -14.58
C ASP A 15 -2.90 0.55 -14.27
N TYR A 16 -2.29 0.06 -13.19
CA TYR A 16 -1.05 0.61 -12.62
C TYR A 16 0.13 -0.37 -12.62
N GLY A 17 -0.07 -1.61 -13.05
CA GLY A 17 0.96 -2.65 -13.04
C GLY A 17 1.10 -3.33 -11.68
N ASP A 18 2.23 -4.00 -11.48
CA ASP A 18 2.50 -4.76 -10.26
C ASP A 18 2.66 -3.83 -9.05
N PRO A 19 1.90 -4.05 -7.96
CA PRO A 19 2.02 -3.24 -6.75
C PRO A 19 3.45 -3.18 -6.18
N LYS A 20 4.19 -4.30 -6.23
CA LYS A 20 5.59 -4.33 -5.78
C LYS A 20 6.44 -3.31 -6.54
N ASP A 21 6.32 -3.28 -7.85
CA ASP A 21 7.08 -2.35 -8.69
C ASP A 21 6.70 -0.90 -8.41
N ASN A 22 5.42 -0.64 -8.24
CA ASN A 22 4.91 0.70 -7.91
C ASN A 22 5.43 1.17 -6.56
N PHE A 23 5.32 0.35 -5.53
CA PHE A 23 5.81 0.72 -4.20
C PHE A 23 7.32 0.88 -4.16
N THR A 24 8.06 0.06 -4.91
CA THR A 24 9.50 0.21 -5.04
C THR A 24 9.86 1.56 -5.68
N ALA A 25 9.18 1.93 -6.76
CA ALA A 25 9.40 3.22 -7.43
C ALA A 25 9.08 4.41 -6.50
N ILE A 26 7.97 4.33 -5.77
CA ILE A 26 7.58 5.37 -4.80
C ILE A 26 8.64 5.48 -3.70
N GLY A 27 9.10 4.36 -3.16
CA GLY A 27 10.12 4.35 -2.11
C GLY A 27 11.45 4.96 -2.56
N ARG A 28 11.84 4.73 -3.81
CA ARG A 28 13.02 5.37 -4.41
C ARG A 28 12.83 6.89 -4.54
N MET A 29 11.67 7.30 -5.02
CA MET A 29 11.36 8.72 -5.17
C MET A 29 11.37 9.44 -3.82
N TRP A 30 10.70 8.89 -2.82
CA TRP A 30 10.66 9.48 -1.49
C TRP A 30 12.06 9.53 -0.87
N GLY A 31 12.86 8.46 -1.02
CA GLY A 31 14.23 8.43 -0.53
C GLY A 31 15.07 9.54 -1.16
N ALA A 32 14.95 9.74 -2.48
CA ALA A 32 15.65 10.80 -3.20
C ALA A 32 15.23 12.20 -2.72
N LEU A 33 13.93 12.42 -2.55
CA LEU A 33 13.40 13.71 -2.10
C LEU A 33 13.84 14.06 -0.68
N LEU A 34 13.88 13.06 0.20
CA LEU A 34 14.26 13.23 1.60
C LEU A 34 15.77 13.11 1.82
N LYS A 35 16.54 12.73 0.78
CA LYS A 35 17.99 12.50 0.84
C LYS A 35 18.36 11.43 1.87
N ILE A 36 17.59 10.34 1.85
CA ILE A 36 17.82 9.15 2.66
C ILE A 36 17.86 7.93 1.75
N GLU A 37 18.10 6.75 2.31
CA GLU A 37 18.03 5.50 1.57
C GLU A 37 16.61 5.26 1.02
N ASP A 38 16.50 4.40 -0.01
CA ASP A 38 15.21 4.00 -0.55
C ASP A 38 14.34 3.41 0.57
N ILE A 39 13.06 3.81 0.59
CA ILE A 39 12.10 3.24 1.52
C ILE A 39 11.61 1.91 0.94
N PRO A 40 11.71 0.79 1.68
CA PRO A 40 11.26 -0.51 1.17
C PRO A 40 9.80 -0.53 0.77
N ASP A 41 9.46 -1.36 -0.22
CA ASP A 41 8.12 -1.48 -0.78
C ASP A 41 7.02 -1.71 0.27
N TRP A 42 7.24 -2.65 1.20
CA TRP A 42 6.24 -2.95 2.23
C TRP A 42 6.05 -1.79 3.22
N GLN A 43 7.10 -1.00 3.47
CA GLN A 43 6.99 0.20 4.31
C GLN A 43 6.22 1.30 3.59
N VAL A 44 6.43 1.45 2.28
CA VAL A 44 5.64 2.39 1.47
C VAL A 44 4.15 2.04 1.57
N ALA A 45 3.81 0.75 1.45
CA ALA A 45 2.41 0.32 1.57
C ALA A 45 1.83 0.66 2.95
N LEU A 46 2.59 0.49 4.03
CA LEU A 46 2.15 0.89 5.37
C LEU A 46 1.97 2.42 5.49
N MET A 47 2.85 3.19 4.87
CA MET A 47 2.73 4.65 4.87
C MET A 47 1.49 5.10 4.10
N MET A 48 1.15 4.43 3.00
CA MET A 48 -0.07 4.69 2.26
C MET A 48 -1.32 4.30 3.06
N ASP A 49 -1.26 3.22 3.85
CA ASP A 49 -2.32 2.88 4.79
C ASP A 49 -2.52 3.98 5.83
N ALA A 50 -1.44 4.51 6.38
CA ALA A 50 -1.51 5.61 7.34
C ALA A 50 -2.15 6.86 6.72
N PHE A 51 -1.80 7.18 5.48
CA PHE A 51 -2.43 8.26 4.72
C PHE A 51 -3.95 8.06 4.62
N LYS A 52 -4.37 6.85 4.30
CA LYS A 52 -5.80 6.52 4.20
C LYS A 52 -6.50 6.55 5.56
N SER A 53 -5.79 6.27 6.65
CA SER A 53 -6.35 6.43 8.00
C SER A 53 -6.80 7.87 8.25
N VAL A 54 -6.02 8.85 7.84
CA VAL A 54 -6.39 10.27 7.94
C VAL A 54 -7.66 10.56 7.13
N ARG A 55 -7.77 9.98 5.94
CA ARG A 55 -8.97 10.13 5.10
C ARG A 55 -10.21 9.50 5.76
N CYS A 56 -10.06 8.31 6.34
CA CYS A 56 -11.16 7.64 7.05
C CYS A 56 -11.62 8.45 8.26
N PHE A 57 -10.68 9.05 8.97
CA PHE A 57 -11.00 9.89 10.12
C PHE A 57 -11.78 11.15 9.70
N ALA A 58 -11.37 11.78 8.60
CA ALA A 58 -12.00 13.00 8.10
C ALA A 58 -13.40 12.73 7.51
N ASN A 59 -13.60 11.58 6.86
CA ASN A 59 -14.88 11.21 6.24
C ASN A 59 -15.12 9.70 6.38
N PRO A 60 -15.60 9.25 7.57
CA PRO A 60 -15.72 7.83 7.87
C PRO A 60 -16.79 7.09 7.06
N LEU A 61 -17.68 7.80 6.39
CA LEU A 61 -18.74 7.17 5.59
C LEU A 61 -18.35 6.96 4.13
N LYS A 62 -17.16 7.40 3.72
CA LYS A 62 -16.68 7.19 2.35
C LYS A 62 -15.96 5.84 2.25
N ASP A 63 -16.64 4.88 1.66
CA ASP A 63 -16.16 3.49 1.56
C ASP A 63 -14.83 3.35 0.81
N ASP A 64 -14.59 4.17 -0.22
CA ASP A 64 -13.36 4.10 -1.02
C ASP A 64 -12.09 4.18 -0.18
N SER A 65 -12.07 5.02 0.85
CA SER A 65 -10.92 5.17 1.73
C SER A 65 -10.67 3.91 2.56
N TRP A 66 -11.73 3.26 3.02
CA TRP A 66 -11.62 1.99 3.75
C TRP A 66 -11.16 0.85 2.83
N ASP A 67 -11.68 0.80 1.61
CA ASP A 67 -11.28 -0.20 0.61
C ASP A 67 -9.80 -0.02 0.24
N ASP A 68 -9.35 1.20 0.00
CA ASP A 68 -7.97 1.51 -0.31
C ASP A 68 -7.03 1.10 0.84
N LYS A 69 -7.43 1.42 2.07
CA LYS A 69 -6.69 1.06 3.27
C LYS A 69 -6.49 -0.45 3.38
N SER A 70 -7.55 -1.20 3.15
CA SER A 70 -7.50 -2.68 3.15
C SER A 70 -6.54 -3.21 2.10
N GLY A 71 -6.51 -2.61 0.92
CA GLY A 71 -5.58 -2.97 -0.14
C GLY A 71 -4.13 -2.71 0.25
N TYR A 72 -3.82 -1.56 0.82
CA TYR A 72 -2.46 -1.24 1.25
C TYR A 72 -1.97 -2.18 2.35
N ILE A 73 -2.81 -2.50 3.33
CA ILE A 73 -2.46 -3.46 4.39
C ILE A 73 -2.20 -4.85 3.80
N HIS A 74 -3.02 -5.29 2.86
CA HIS A 74 -2.81 -6.57 2.18
C HIS A 74 -1.44 -6.61 1.50
N HIS A 75 -1.09 -5.58 0.73
CA HIS A 75 0.20 -5.51 0.04
C HIS A 75 1.38 -5.41 1.01
N ALA A 76 1.25 -4.63 2.07
CA ALA A 76 2.30 -4.52 3.08
C ALA A 76 2.60 -5.87 3.72
N ARG A 77 1.57 -6.61 4.08
CA ARG A 77 1.70 -7.94 4.66
C ARG A 77 2.38 -8.91 3.70
N ASP A 78 1.98 -8.86 2.43
CA ASP A 78 2.49 -9.76 1.38
C ASP A 78 3.97 -9.50 1.08
N LEU A 79 4.38 -8.23 1.06
CA LEU A 79 5.72 -7.80 0.69
C LEU A 79 6.68 -7.73 1.87
N ARG A 80 6.20 -7.86 3.10
CA ARG A 80 7.06 -7.78 4.29
C ARG A 80 8.16 -8.84 4.24
N PRO A 81 9.35 -8.56 4.81
CA PRO A 81 10.42 -9.57 4.87
C PRO A 81 9.98 -10.78 5.69
N GLU A 82 10.41 -11.97 5.26
CA GLU A 82 10.25 -13.17 6.05
C GLU A 82 11.18 -13.11 7.25
N ARG A 83 10.71 -13.66 8.38
CA ARG A 83 11.53 -13.78 9.58
C ARG A 83 12.06 -15.18 9.69
N ASP A 84 13.37 -15.32 9.88
CA ASP A 84 14.00 -16.60 10.13
C ASP A 84 13.43 -17.22 11.42
N GLY A 85 13.02 -18.48 11.34
CA GLY A 85 12.51 -19.23 12.49
C GLY A 85 11.06 -18.95 12.88
N GLU A 86 10.33 -18.24 12.08
CA GLU A 86 8.89 -17.97 12.30
C GLU A 86 8.03 -18.64 11.24
#